data_ea1c0bbd070061ba413bcc69ea2f3433
#
_entry.id   ea1c0bbd070061ba413bcc69ea2f3433
#
_cell.length_a   1.000
_cell.length_b   1.000
_cell.length_c   1.000
_cell.angle_alpha   90.00
_cell.angle_beta   90.00
_cell.angle_gamma   90.00
#
_symmetry.space_group_name_H-M   'P 1'
#
loop_
_entity.id
_entity.type
_entity.pdbx_description
1 polymer ?
#
loop_
_entity_poly.entity_id
_entity_poly.type
_entity_poly.pdbx_seq_one_letter_code
_entity_poly.pdbx_strand_id
1 'polypeptide(L)'
;MKVSPGTRMHVLLTMVMVVCVVAGGACFGFAFGGWTGAALGAGTTAVGVGLGGFFHSRIAMDPLPGDRTDGVPEGIADVVVMGVALYEAAVFPVVPGGVSEREQRARRTVAYRLAAYDGLPRAVRVSAAGALEVIDEGLDKQRARTAMKELSLAVYDSRGGG
;
A
#
# COMPACT_ATOMS: atom_id res chain seq x y z
N MET A 1 27.84 18.68 -8.53
CA MET A 1 27.17 17.47 -8.06
C MET A 1 26.87 16.56 -9.27
N LYS A 2 27.52 15.41 -9.40
CA LYS A 2 27.24 14.43 -10.48
C LYS A 2 26.06 13.56 -10.03
N VAL A 3 24.88 13.80 -10.58
CA VAL A 3 23.70 12.96 -10.34
C VAL A 3 23.97 11.58 -10.98
N SER A 4 23.81 10.51 -10.18
CA SER A 4 24.07 9.13 -10.62
C SER A 4 23.17 8.76 -11.81
N PRO A 5 23.63 7.95 -12.77
CA PRO A 5 22.81 7.56 -13.94
C PRO A 5 21.51 6.84 -13.53
N GLY A 6 21.49 6.09 -12.44
CA GLY A 6 20.28 5.46 -11.90
C GLY A 6 19.21 6.47 -11.43
N THR A 7 19.62 7.56 -10.78
CA THR A 7 18.70 8.62 -10.34
C THR A 7 18.05 9.33 -11.52
N ARG A 8 18.79 9.56 -12.61
CA ARG A 8 18.25 10.20 -13.83
C ARG A 8 17.21 9.32 -14.50
N MET A 9 17.43 8.01 -14.53
CA MET A 9 16.52 7.06 -15.15
C MET A 9 15.20 6.97 -14.34
N HIS A 10 15.27 6.95 -13.00
CA HIS A 10 14.08 6.97 -12.14
C HIS A 10 13.25 8.25 -12.28
N VAL A 11 13.90 9.42 -12.31
CA VAL A 11 13.23 10.71 -12.51
C VAL A 11 12.54 10.75 -13.88
N LEU A 12 13.21 10.27 -14.94
CA LEU A 12 12.66 10.23 -16.29
C LEU A 12 11.45 9.29 -16.37
N LEU A 13 11.53 8.11 -15.78
CA LEU A 13 10.44 7.14 -15.74
C LEU A 13 9.22 7.69 -14.97
N THR A 14 9.46 8.35 -13.84
CA THR A 14 8.39 8.99 -13.05
C THR A 14 7.73 10.12 -13.82
N MET A 15 8.51 10.97 -14.51
CA MET A 15 7.96 12.04 -15.36
C MET A 15 7.09 11.47 -16.49
N VAL A 16 7.56 10.44 -17.18
CA VAL A 16 6.78 9.78 -18.24
C VAL A 16 5.47 9.21 -17.69
N MET A 17 5.50 8.54 -16.55
CA MET A 17 4.30 8.02 -15.91
C MET A 17 3.29 9.11 -15.56
N VAL A 18 3.75 10.22 -14.97
CA VAL A 18 2.87 11.35 -14.62
C VAL A 18 2.23 11.97 -15.87
N VAL A 19 3.01 12.17 -16.93
CA VAL A 19 2.50 12.70 -18.20
C VAL A 19 1.45 11.77 -18.82
N CYS A 20 1.69 10.44 -18.81
CA CYS A 20 0.73 9.46 -19.33
C CYS A 20 -0.58 9.45 -18.55
N VAL A 21 -0.52 9.55 -17.23
CA VAL A 21 -1.71 9.53 -16.35
C VAL A 21 -2.52 10.82 -16.54
N VAL A 22 -1.88 11.98 -16.62
CA VAL A 22 -2.56 13.27 -16.86
C VAL A 22 -3.17 13.33 -18.27
N ALA A 23 -2.45 12.85 -19.28
CA ALA A 23 -2.97 12.77 -20.65
C ALA A 23 -4.16 11.82 -20.74
N GLY A 24 -4.11 10.67 -20.06
CA GLY A 24 -5.23 9.74 -19.96
C GLY A 24 -6.47 10.36 -19.32
N GLY A 25 -6.30 11.11 -18.23
CA GLY A 25 -7.38 11.85 -17.58
C GLY A 25 -8.00 12.92 -18.49
N ALA A 26 -7.18 13.64 -19.25
CA ALA A 26 -7.64 14.63 -20.24
C ALA A 26 -8.44 13.98 -21.37
N CYS A 27 -7.95 12.88 -21.95
CA CYS A 27 -8.64 12.14 -23.02
C CYS A 27 -9.99 11.60 -22.54
N PHE A 28 -10.02 11.01 -21.34
CA PHE A 28 -11.25 10.48 -20.76
C PHE A 28 -12.26 11.61 -20.49
N GLY A 29 -11.82 12.72 -19.88
CA GLY A 29 -12.66 13.88 -19.64
C GLY A 29 -13.20 14.50 -20.93
N PHE A 30 -12.40 14.55 -21.99
CA PHE A 30 -12.82 15.04 -23.30
C PHE A 30 -13.94 14.21 -23.92
N ALA A 31 -13.88 12.88 -23.78
CA ALA A 31 -14.89 11.96 -24.29
C ALA A 31 -16.28 12.20 -23.67
N PHE A 32 -16.37 12.66 -22.44
CA PHE A 32 -17.64 12.85 -21.71
C PHE A 32 -18.11 14.30 -21.62
N GLY A 33 -17.22 15.28 -21.72
CA GLY A 33 -17.56 16.69 -21.51
C GLY A 33 -16.88 17.68 -22.45
N GLY A 34 -16.29 17.22 -23.56
CA GLY A 34 -15.59 18.07 -24.50
C GLY A 34 -14.41 18.80 -23.83
N TRP A 35 -14.14 20.06 -24.22
CA TRP A 35 -13.01 20.84 -23.68
C TRP A 35 -13.07 21.10 -22.18
N THR A 36 -14.27 21.32 -21.64
CA THR A 36 -14.46 21.52 -20.20
C THR A 36 -14.21 20.23 -19.42
N GLY A 37 -14.65 19.09 -19.94
CA GLY A 37 -14.37 17.77 -19.38
C GLY A 37 -12.87 17.43 -19.42
N ALA A 38 -12.17 17.75 -20.50
CA ALA A 38 -10.72 17.56 -20.61
C ALA A 38 -9.96 18.36 -19.54
N ALA A 39 -10.33 19.64 -19.34
CA ALA A 39 -9.70 20.49 -18.33
C ALA A 39 -9.94 19.97 -16.90
N LEU A 40 -11.16 19.54 -16.58
CA LEU A 40 -11.50 18.94 -15.28
C LEU A 40 -10.80 17.59 -15.08
N GLY A 41 -10.79 16.73 -16.10
CA GLY A 41 -10.14 15.42 -16.05
C GLY A 41 -8.62 15.54 -15.86
N ALA A 42 -7.96 16.42 -16.57
CA ALA A 42 -6.53 16.70 -16.39
C ALA A 42 -6.24 17.32 -15.01
N GLY A 43 -7.07 18.28 -14.57
CA GLY A 43 -6.90 18.96 -13.28
C GLY A 43 -7.05 18.02 -12.10
N THR A 44 -8.10 17.20 -12.05
CA THR A 44 -8.32 16.25 -10.97
C THR A 44 -7.23 15.17 -10.91
N THR A 45 -6.75 14.72 -12.07
CA THR A 45 -5.68 13.72 -12.14
C THR A 45 -4.35 14.31 -11.70
N ALA A 46 -4.03 15.56 -12.12
CA ALA A 46 -2.80 16.25 -11.70
C ALA A 46 -2.78 16.51 -10.19
N VAL A 47 -3.92 16.92 -9.60
CA VAL A 47 -4.05 17.11 -8.15
C VAL A 47 -3.90 15.78 -7.42
N GLY A 48 -4.54 14.70 -7.90
CA GLY A 48 -4.43 13.36 -7.30
C GLY A 48 -3.00 12.83 -7.30
N VAL A 49 -2.29 12.95 -8.43
CA VAL A 49 -0.88 12.55 -8.54
C VAL A 49 0.02 13.45 -7.70
N GLY A 50 -0.24 14.77 -7.67
CA GLY A 50 0.53 15.73 -6.88
C GLY A 50 0.38 15.49 -5.37
N LEU A 51 -0.85 15.28 -4.89
CA LEU A 51 -1.11 14.94 -3.48
C LEU A 51 -0.55 13.57 -3.12
N GLY A 52 -0.77 12.56 -3.96
CA GLY A 52 -0.22 11.21 -3.74
C GLY A 52 1.30 11.21 -3.70
N GLY A 53 1.97 11.92 -4.61
CA GLY A 53 3.42 12.10 -4.61
C GLY A 53 3.92 12.89 -3.41
N PHE A 54 3.19 13.93 -2.98
CA PHE A 54 3.54 14.73 -1.80
C PHE A 54 3.40 13.94 -0.50
N PHE A 55 2.34 13.15 -0.36
CA PHE A 55 2.18 12.25 0.79
C PHE A 55 3.23 11.13 0.77
N HIS A 56 3.49 10.55 -0.40
CA HIS A 56 4.52 9.51 -0.52
C HIS A 56 5.93 10.06 -0.27
N SER A 57 6.23 11.29 -0.73
CA SER A 57 7.53 11.93 -0.47
C SER A 57 7.70 12.38 0.98
N ARG A 58 6.62 12.74 1.69
CA ARG A 58 6.71 13.03 3.14
C ARG A 58 6.96 11.78 3.97
N ILE A 59 6.43 10.63 3.55
CA ILE A 59 6.71 9.33 4.18
C ILE A 59 8.15 8.87 3.83
N ALA A 60 8.66 9.25 2.63
CA ALA A 60 9.99 8.87 2.15
C ALA A 60 11.09 9.90 2.47
N MET A 61 10.76 11.08 3.03
CA MET A 61 11.72 12.15 3.36
C MET A 61 12.15 12.16 4.84
N ASP A 62 11.96 11.07 5.56
CA ASP A 62 12.83 10.87 6.70
C ASP A 62 14.24 10.57 6.15
N PRO A 63 15.25 11.41 6.45
CA PRO A 63 16.59 11.17 5.94
C PRO A 63 17.05 9.82 6.48
N LEU A 64 17.22 8.86 5.57
CA LEU A 64 17.87 7.60 5.89
C LEU A 64 19.21 7.95 6.56
N PRO A 65 19.39 7.67 7.86
CA PRO A 65 20.71 7.67 8.46
C PRO A 65 21.49 6.62 7.68
N GLY A 66 22.65 7.04 7.17
CA GLY A 66 23.43 6.21 6.26
C GLY A 66 23.65 4.80 6.76
N ASP A 67 23.66 3.91 5.80
CA ASP A 67 24.26 2.58 5.87
C ASP A 67 23.72 1.64 6.96
N ARG A 68 22.39 1.41 6.95
CA ARG A 68 21.80 0.28 7.66
C ARG A 68 21.24 -0.71 6.66
N THR A 69 21.94 -1.81 6.51
CA THR A 69 21.42 -3.09 5.98
C THR A 69 20.23 -3.62 6.79
N ASP A 70 19.85 -2.93 7.87
CA ASP A 70 18.80 -3.31 8.80
C ASP A 70 17.38 -2.85 8.38
N GLY A 71 17.24 -2.02 7.35
CA GLY A 71 15.93 -1.50 6.91
C GLY A 71 15.07 -2.47 6.11
N VAL A 72 15.59 -3.64 5.74
CA VAL A 72 14.83 -4.69 5.03
C VAL A 72 13.69 -5.25 5.90
N PRO A 73 13.86 -5.49 7.22
CA PRO A 73 12.78 -5.96 8.08
C PRO A 73 11.63 -4.98 8.25
N GLU A 74 11.90 -3.69 8.30
CA GLU A 74 10.88 -2.65 8.52
C GLU A 74 9.92 -2.54 7.34
N GLY A 75 10.45 -2.50 6.12
CA GLY A 75 9.63 -2.47 4.92
C GLY A 75 8.77 -3.73 4.74
N ILE A 76 9.28 -4.89 5.12
CA ILE A 76 8.54 -6.15 5.03
C ILE A 76 7.39 -6.19 6.04
N ALA A 77 7.58 -5.67 7.25
CA ALA A 77 6.52 -5.61 8.26
C ALA A 77 5.31 -4.78 7.79
N ASP A 78 5.55 -3.66 7.09
CA ASP A 78 4.49 -2.86 6.48
C ASP A 78 3.75 -3.61 5.36
N VAL A 79 4.49 -4.35 4.55
CA VAL A 79 3.90 -5.17 3.49
C VAL A 79 3.00 -6.26 4.08
N VAL A 80 3.36 -6.82 5.25
CA VAL A 80 2.51 -7.79 5.97
C VAL A 80 1.20 -7.13 6.40
N VAL A 81 1.24 -5.97 7.06
CA VAL A 81 0.03 -5.23 7.45
C VAL A 81 -0.86 -4.97 6.25
N MET A 82 -0.28 -4.50 5.13
CA MET A 82 -1.03 -4.24 3.90
C MET A 82 -1.64 -5.52 3.32
N GLY A 83 -0.89 -6.62 3.27
CA GLY A 83 -1.37 -7.91 2.78
C GLY A 83 -2.55 -8.45 3.58
N VAL A 84 -2.46 -8.38 4.93
CA VAL A 84 -3.55 -8.80 5.83
C VAL A 84 -4.75 -7.88 5.70
N ALA A 85 -4.56 -6.55 5.59
CA ALA A 85 -5.64 -5.58 5.38
C ALA A 85 -6.38 -5.79 4.05
N LEU A 86 -5.66 -6.11 2.96
CA LEU A 86 -6.27 -6.45 1.68
C LEU A 86 -7.11 -7.73 1.76
N TYR A 87 -6.69 -8.68 2.58
CA TYR A 87 -7.48 -9.89 2.81
C TYR A 87 -8.70 -9.61 3.71
N GLU A 88 -8.56 -8.84 4.79
CA GLU A 88 -9.68 -8.38 5.63
C GLU A 88 -10.75 -7.69 4.77
N ALA A 89 -10.35 -6.76 3.90
CA ALA A 89 -11.27 -6.06 3.01
C ALA A 89 -11.99 -6.98 2.01
N ALA A 90 -11.40 -8.14 1.68
CA ALA A 90 -12.03 -9.13 0.81
C ALA A 90 -13.07 -9.99 1.56
N VAL A 91 -12.83 -10.27 2.86
CA VAL A 91 -13.75 -11.03 3.73
C VAL A 91 -14.90 -10.14 4.20
N PHE A 92 -14.62 -8.88 4.52
CA PHE A 92 -15.60 -7.91 5.01
C PHE A 92 -15.77 -6.73 4.05
N PRO A 93 -16.34 -6.94 2.85
CA PRO A 93 -16.44 -5.90 1.84
C PRO A 93 -17.32 -4.74 2.33
N VAL A 94 -16.95 -3.51 1.95
CA VAL A 94 -17.71 -2.30 2.22
C VAL A 94 -18.82 -2.09 1.18
N VAL A 95 -18.58 -2.58 -0.05
CA VAL A 95 -19.49 -2.41 -1.19
C VAL A 95 -20.24 -3.74 -1.44
N PRO A 96 -21.56 -3.72 -1.66
CA PRO A 96 -22.31 -4.91 -2.07
C PRO A 96 -21.71 -5.50 -3.36
N GLY A 97 -21.51 -6.83 -3.37
CA GLY A 97 -20.88 -7.53 -4.48
C GLY A 97 -19.45 -7.97 -4.23
N GLY A 98 -18.75 -7.33 -3.31
CA GLY A 98 -17.42 -7.75 -2.84
C GLY A 98 -16.42 -8.12 -3.94
N VAL A 99 -15.43 -8.92 -3.58
CA VAL A 99 -14.47 -9.53 -4.51
C VAL A 99 -14.89 -10.97 -4.84
N SER A 100 -14.46 -11.48 -6.00
CA SER A 100 -14.73 -12.87 -6.37
C SER A 100 -14.03 -13.84 -5.38
N GLU A 101 -14.60 -15.05 -5.22
CA GLU A 101 -13.98 -16.09 -4.38
C GLU A 101 -12.54 -16.43 -4.81
N ARG A 102 -12.25 -16.37 -6.10
CA ARG A 102 -10.91 -16.59 -6.65
C ARG A 102 -9.95 -15.52 -6.15
N GLU A 103 -10.38 -14.27 -6.16
CA GLU A 103 -9.59 -13.14 -5.69
C GLU A 103 -9.41 -13.17 -4.17
N GLN A 104 -10.47 -13.51 -3.42
CA GLN A 104 -10.38 -13.69 -1.97
C GLN A 104 -9.37 -14.77 -1.61
N ARG A 105 -9.39 -15.93 -2.30
CA ARG A 105 -8.40 -17.01 -2.12
C ARG A 105 -6.98 -16.55 -2.45
N ALA A 106 -6.81 -15.77 -3.52
CA ALA A 106 -5.50 -15.24 -3.88
C ALA A 106 -4.96 -14.29 -2.80
N ARG A 107 -5.77 -13.36 -2.30
CA ARG A 107 -5.40 -12.43 -1.23
C ARG A 107 -5.08 -13.17 0.07
N ARG A 108 -5.87 -14.18 0.43
CA ARG A 108 -5.59 -15.07 1.56
C ARG A 108 -4.20 -15.69 1.44
N THR A 109 -3.91 -16.32 0.29
CA THR A 109 -2.62 -16.98 0.06
C THR A 109 -1.45 -16.01 0.20
N VAL A 110 -1.58 -14.79 -0.34
CA VAL A 110 -0.54 -13.75 -0.23
C VAL A 110 -0.35 -13.34 1.23
N ALA A 111 -1.43 -13.05 1.96
CA ALA A 111 -1.37 -12.64 3.36
C ALA A 111 -0.68 -13.69 4.24
N TYR A 112 -1.03 -14.98 4.07
CA TYR A 112 -0.38 -16.08 4.79
C TYR A 112 1.10 -16.23 4.46
N ARG A 113 1.49 -16.09 3.19
CA ARG A 113 2.90 -16.15 2.78
C ARG A 113 3.72 -15.01 3.37
N LEU A 114 3.16 -13.81 3.39
CA LEU A 114 3.80 -12.65 4.00
C LEU A 114 3.96 -12.82 5.52
N ALA A 115 2.91 -13.29 6.22
CA ALA A 115 2.95 -13.53 7.65
C ALA A 115 3.92 -14.66 8.05
N ALA A 116 4.16 -15.62 7.15
CA ALA A 116 5.09 -16.73 7.36
C ALA A 116 6.56 -16.40 7.03
N TYR A 117 6.87 -15.15 6.65
CA TYR A 117 8.23 -14.77 6.29
C TYR A 117 9.16 -14.79 7.51
N ASP A 118 10.27 -15.56 7.44
CA ASP A 118 11.18 -15.79 8.56
C ASP A 118 11.93 -14.54 9.02
N GLY A 119 12.12 -13.55 8.15
CA GLY A 119 12.76 -12.27 8.46
C GLY A 119 11.91 -11.31 9.30
N LEU A 120 10.65 -11.64 9.61
CA LEU A 120 9.80 -10.81 10.44
C LEU A 120 10.13 -10.95 11.93
N PRO A 121 10.06 -9.85 12.71
CA PRO A 121 10.09 -9.90 14.16
C PRO A 121 9.03 -10.87 14.70
N ARG A 122 9.39 -11.63 15.75
CA ARG A 122 8.48 -12.64 16.32
C ARG A 122 7.12 -12.05 16.73
N ALA A 123 7.12 -10.84 17.32
CA ALA A 123 5.88 -10.18 17.73
C ALA A 123 4.96 -9.92 16.52
N VAL A 124 5.51 -9.42 15.42
CA VAL A 124 4.76 -9.16 14.17
C VAL A 124 4.19 -10.46 13.60
N ARG A 125 4.98 -11.54 13.55
CA ARG A 125 4.50 -12.85 13.07
C ARG A 125 3.34 -13.38 13.89
N VAL A 126 3.44 -13.32 15.22
CA VAL A 126 2.37 -13.80 16.12
C VAL A 126 1.10 -12.98 15.95
N SER A 127 1.21 -11.64 15.91
CA SER A 127 0.05 -10.76 15.70
C SER A 127 -0.56 -10.93 14.31
N ALA A 128 0.27 -11.14 13.26
CA ALA A 128 -0.24 -11.40 11.92
C ALA A 128 -0.99 -12.74 11.83
N ALA A 129 -0.46 -13.78 12.46
CA ALA A 129 -1.15 -15.09 12.54
C ALA A 129 -2.49 -14.99 13.27
N GLY A 130 -2.54 -14.31 14.41
CA GLY A 130 -3.78 -14.07 15.14
C GLY A 130 -4.81 -13.24 14.35
N ALA A 131 -4.35 -12.21 13.64
CA ALA A 131 -5.22 -11.42 12.78
C ALA A 131 -5.82 -12.26 11.63
N LEU A 132 -5.00 -13.10 10.98
CA LEU A 132 -5.46 -13.99 9.91
C LEU A 132 -6.46 -15.02 10.41
N GLU A 133 -6.26 -15.58 11.60
CA GLU A 133 -7.19 -16.52 12.21
C GLU A 133 -8.57 -15.89 12.44
N VAL A 134 -8.60 -14.70 13.03
CA VAL A 134 -9.86 -13.96 13.27
C VAL A 134 -10.55 -13.58 11.96
N ILE A 135 -9.79 -13.20 10.92
CA ILE A 135 -10.35 -12.87 9.60
C ILE A 135 -10.89 -14.13 8.92
N ASP A 136 -10.22 -15.28 9.04
CA ASP A 136 -10.66 -16.55 8.47
C ASP A 136 -11.96 -17.07 9.11
N GLU A 137 -12.20 -16.80 10.40
CA GLU A 137 -13.47 -17.09 11.05
C GLU A 137 -14.65 -16.37 10.35
N GLY A 138 -14.42 -15.17 9.81
CA GLY A 138 -15.39 -14.39 9.03
C GLY A 138 -16.63 -13.96 9.81
N LEU A 139 -16.64 -14.10 11.13
CA LEU A 139 -17.83 -13.95 11.98
C LEU A 139 -18.03 -12.51 12.46
N ASP A 140 -16.95 -11.80 12.77
CA ASP A 140 -17.03 -10.49 13.42
C ASP A 140 -15.99 -9.51 12.87
N LYS A 141 -16.50 -8.54 12.10
CA LYS A 141 -15.70 -7.44 11.54
C LYS A 141 -15.00 -6.60 12.62
N GLN A 142 -15.62 -6.44 13.78
CA GLN A 142 -15.04 -5.63 14.86
C GLN A 142 -13.85 -6.35 15.50
N ARG A 143 -13.95 -7.66 15.69
CA ARG A 143 -12.81 -8.49 16.15
C ARG A 143 -11.66 -8.45 15.15
N ALA A 144 -11.96 -8.56 13.85
CA ALA A 144 -10.95 -8.46 12.81
C ALA A 144 -10.23 -7.09 12.85
N ARG A 145 -10.96 -5.98 13.00
CA ARG A 145 -10.37 -4.64 13.15
C ARG A 145 -9.49 -4.51 14.40
N THR A 146 -9.90 -5.11 15.51
CA THR A 146 -9.10 -5.11 16.74
C THR A 146 -7.80 -5.86 16.53
N ALA A 147 -7.85 -7.04 15.92
CA ALA A 147 -6.66 -7.82 15.58
C ALA A 147 -5.73 -7.09 14.59
N MET A 148 -6.29 -6.37 13.60
CA MET A 148 -5.51 -5.51 12.70
C MET A 148 -4.82 -4.36 13.44
N LYS A 149 -5.48 -3.76 14.42
CA LYS A 149 -4.87 -2.72 15.26
C LYS A 149 -3.71 -3.29 16.08
N GLU A 150 -3.86 -4.46 16.66
CA GLU A 150 -2.80 -5.15 17.41
C GLU A 150 -1.61 -5.47 16.51
N LEU A 151 -1.85 -5.93 15.27
CA LEU A 151 -0.79 -6.13 14.28
C LEU A 151 -0.06 -4.83 13.96
N SER A 152 -0.78 -3.73 13.74
CA SER A 152 -0.18 -2.43 13.46
C SER A 152 0.66 -1.91 14.63
N LEU A 153 0.22 -2.13 15.88
CA LEU A 153 0.98 -1.79 17.07
C LEU A 153 2.24 -2.64 17.19
N ALA A 154 2.16 -3.96 16.94
CA ALA A 154 3.32 -4.83 16.96
C ALA A 154 4.39 -4.42 15.93
N VAL A 155 3.98 -3.94 14.76
CA VAL A 155 4.90 -3.38 13.74
C VAL A 155 5.51 -2.08 14.23
N TYR A 156 4.71 -1.18 14.80
CA TYR A 156 5.20 0.08 15.35
C TYR A 156 6.23 -0.14 16.47
N ASP A 157 5.92 -1.02 17.43
CA ASP A 157 6.79 -1.34 18.55
C ASP A 157 8.10 -1.99 18.11
N SER A 158 8.05 -2.80 17.04
CA SER A 158 9.24 -3.44 16.47
C SER A 158 10.24 -2.45 15.87
N ARG A 159 9.80 -1.23 15.52
CA ARG A 159 10.64 -0.14 15.02
C ARG A 159 11.30 0.67 16.13
N GLY A 160 10.63 0.79 17.28
CA GLY A 160 11.11 1.58 18.41
C GLY A 160 12.04 0.85 19.36
N GLY A 161 12.21 -0.47 19.21
CA GLY A 161 12.99 -1.33 20.10
C GLY A 161 14.41 -1.65 19.63
N GLY A 162 14.94 -0.94 18.60
CA GLY A 162 16.29 -1.11 18.05
C GLY A 162 17.30 -0.08 18.57
#